data_4365f8b9ec53c896f70a5646d3783b82
#
_entry.id   4365f8b9ec53c896f70a5646d3783b82
#
_cell.length_a   1.000
_cell.length_b   1.000
_cell.length_c   1.000
_cell.angle_alpha   90.00
_cell.angle_beta   90.00
_cell.angle_gamma   90.00
#
_symmetry.space_group_name_H-M   'P 1'
#
loop_
_entity.id
_entity.type
_entity.pdbx_description
1 polymer ?
#
loop_
_entity_poly.entity_id
_entity_poly.type
_entity_poly.pdbx_seq_one_letter_code
_entity_poly.pdbx_strand_id
1 'polypeptide(L)'
;MWDLDFIDRNDFKKHVSDTIKTYDNTLKGIDLNSFNSNIIDPIKLTFDSKVYRKTIEEVIKNELVRQRDKTNTNAIGYFHQNLFKYIDNCEVPNVGFDVIYTRPNGSRVYVEMKNKHNTMNSSAAQKTFLKMTTQILNDDNCDCYLVEIIAKRSQNIVWNVSLDYERVSNEHIKRVSIDKFYEEVTGDKDAFYKICKQLPIIIEDDTVISELRSTNPDILKSLYMLAFSTYEGFKNECE
;
A
#
# COMPACT_ATOMS: atom_id res chain seq x y z
N MET A 1 -7.37 24.35 2.10
CA MET A 1 -6.95 24.73 0.73
C MET A 1 -6.42 23.48 0.05
N TRP A 2 -6.72 23.25 -1.24
CA TRP A 2 -6.17 22.12 -2.00
C TRP A 2 -4.69 22.37 -2.27
N ASP A 3 -3.84 21.35 -2.03
CA ASP A 3 -2.37 21.50 -2.05
C ASP A 3 -1.69 20.37 -2.85
N LEU A 4 -2.45 19.67 -3.71
CA LEU A 4 -1.94 18.62 -4.58
C LEU A 4 -2.02 19.08 -6.04
N ASP A 5 -0.95 19.75 -6.53
CA ASP A 5 -0.91 20.29 -7.89
C ASP A 5 -0.84 19.21 -8.98
N PHE A 6 -0.50 17.97 -8.61
CA PHE A 6 -0.32 16.83 -9.49
C PHE A 6 -1.57 15.91 -9.60
N ILE A 7 -2.65 16.21 -8.88
CA ILE A 7 -3.94 15.48 -8.96
C ILE A 7 -5.09 16.48 -8.84
N ASP A 8 -6.10 16.38 -9.73
CA ASP A 8 -7.33 17.13 -9.58
C ASP A 8 -8.09 16.73 -8.30
N ARG A 9 -8.67 17.71 -7.62
CA ARG A 9 -9.38 17.50 -6.36
C ARG A 9 -10.59 16.56 -6.50
N ASN A 10 -11.32 16.63 -7.60
CA ASN A 10 -12.50 15.80 -7.80
C ASN A 10 -12.10 14.36 -8.11
N ASP A 11 -11.01 14.15 -8.84
CA ASP A 11 -10.45 12.83 -9.11
C ASP A 11 -9.96 12.18 -7.81
N PHE A 12 -9.24 12.92 -6.99
CA PHE A 12 -8.82 12.44 -5.67
C PHE A 12 -10.02 12.11 -4.77
N LYS A 13 -11.02 13.01 -4.70
CA LYS A 13 -12.25 12.77 -3.93
C LYS A 13 -13.00 11.53 -4.40
N LYS A 14 -13.13 11.35 -5.72
CA LYS A 14 -13.76 10.16 -6.31
C LYS A 14 -12.99 8.89 -5.92
N HIS A 15 -11.66 8.91 -6.02
CA HIS A 15 -10.81 7.79 -5.69
C HIS A 15 -10.93 7.39 -4.22
N VAL A 16 -10.95 8.37 -3.31
CA VAL A 16 -11.18 8.17 -1.88
C VAL A 16 -12.58 7.58 -1.63
N SER A 17 -13.62 8.15 -2.24
CA SER A 17 -15.01 7.67 -2.10
C SER A 17 -15.17 6.21 -2.55
N ASP A 18 -14.53 5.80 -3.64
CA ASP A 18 -14.58 4.41 -4.13
C ASP A 18 -13.88 3.45 -3.14
N THR A 19 -12.84 3.89 -2.47
CA THR A 19 -12.19 3.12 -1.40
C THR A 19 -13.07 3.03 -0.16
N ILE A 20 -13.72 4.12 0.25
CA ILE A 20 -14.68 4.15 1.36
C ILE A 20 -15.84 3.18 1.11
N LYS A 21 -16.39 3.13 -0.10
CA LYS A 21 -17.43 2.15 -0.48
C LYS A 21 -16.96 0.71 -0.29
N THR A 22 -15.71 0.41 -0.58
CA THR A 22 -15.13 -0.92 -0.35
C THR A 22 -15.09 -1.25 1.15
N TYR A 23 -14.70 -0.30 1.99
CA TYR A 23 -14.73 -0.43 3.45
C TYR A 23 -16.16 -0.61 3.99
N ASP A 24 -17.11 0.20 3.52
CA ASP A 24 -18.53 0.13 3.92
C ASP A 24 -19.15 -1.23 3.55
N ASN A 25 -18.89 -1.71 2.33
CA ASN A 25 -19.35 -3.04 1.92
C ASN A 25 -18.76 -4.15 2.80
N THR A 26 -17.53 -3.99 3.27
CA THR A 26 -16.89 -4.93 4.20
C THR A 26 -17.53 -4.88 5.59
N LEU A 27 -18.01 -3.69 6.01
CA LEU A 27 -18.71 -3.50 7.29
C LEU A 27 -20.14 -4.08 7.26
N LYS A 28 -20.86 -3.95 6.15
CA LYS A 28 -22.28 -4.36 6.00
C LYS A 28 -22.49 -5.89 6.07
N GLY A 29 -21.44 -6.66 6.01
CA GLY A 29 -21.49 -8.08 6.36
C GLY A 29 -20.72 -8.97 5.41
N ILE A 30 -19.86 -9.76 5.99
CA ILE A 30 -19.44 -11.03 5.38
C ILE A 30 -20.65 -11.95 5.48
N ASP A 31 -21.31 -12.25 4.37
CA ASP A 31 -22.34 -13.28 4.36
C ASP A 31 -21.73 -14.66 4.64
N LEU A 32 -22.59 -15.63 4.95
CA LEU A 32 -22.14 -16.97 5.31
C LEU A 32 -21.34 -17.65 4.18
N ASN A 33 -21.68 -17.38 2.92
CA ASN A 33 -20.97 -17.95 1.76
C ASN A 33 -19.57 -17.36 1.64
N SER A 34 -19.44 -16.05 1.77
CA SER A 34 -18.15 -15.34 1.76
C SER A 34 -17.28 -15.76 2.95
N PHE A 35 -17.87 -15.93 4.13
CA PHE A 35 -17.17 -16.43 5.31
C PHE A 35 -16.63 -17.84 5.07
N ASN A 36 -17.46 -18.74 4.58
CA ASN A 36 -17.13 -20.16 4.33
C ASN A 36 -16.18 -20.35 3.14
N SER A 37 -16.11 -19.41 2.21
CA SER A 37 -15.14 -19.45 1.10
C SER A 37 -13.68 -19.30 1.55
N ASN A 38 -13.45 -18.70 2.71
CA ASN A 38 -12.15 -18.64 3.35
C ASN A 38 -11.98 -19.89 4.25
N ILE A 39 -11.30 -20.90 3.74
CA ILE A 39 -11.00 -22.12 4.51
C ILE A 39 -10.17 -21.72 5.74
N ILE A 40 -10.70 -22.03 6.92
CA ILE A 40 -10.06 -21.76 8.19
C ILE A 40 -9.39 -23.06 8.66
N ASP A 41 -8.12 -22.98 9.05
CA ASP A 41 -7.39 -24.12 9.60
C ASP A 41 -8.01 -24.54 10.96
N PRO A 42 -8.59 -25.73 11.07
CA PRO A 42 -9.24 -26.19 12.31
C PRO A 42 -8.23 -26.38 13.46
N ILE A 43 -6.98 -26.69 13.16
CA ILE A 43 -5.92 -26.81 14.16
C ILE A 43 -5.64 -25.44 14.76
N LYS A 44 -5.50 -24.40 13.92
CA LYS A 44 -5.34 -23.00 14.38
C LYS A 44 -6.49 -22.57 15.27
N LEU A 45 -7.75 -22.83 14.87
CA LEU A 45 -8.93 -22.51 15.68
C LEU A 45 -8.91 -23.20 17.05
N THR A 46 -8.47 -24.44 17.09
CA THR A 46 -8.33 -25.21 18.34
C THR A 46 -7.28 -24.59 19.24
N PHE A 47 -6.10 -24.23 18.71
CA PHE A 47 -5.07 -23.54 19.47
C PHE A 47 -5.58 -22.19 19.98
N ASP A 48 -6.17 -21.35 19.11
CA ASP A 48 -6.69 -20.03 19.48
C ASP A 48 -7.74 -20.12 20.59
N SER A 49 -8.63 -21.12 20.54
CA SER A 49 -9.62 -21.35 21.61
C SER A 49 -8.97 -21.80 22.91
N LYS A 50 -8.12 -22.83 22.88
CA LYS A 50 -7.59 -23.46 24.09
C LYS A 50 -6.47 -22.64 24.74
N VAL A 51 -5.53 -22.13 23.96
CA VAL A 51 -4.38 -21.37 24.50
C VAL A 51 -4.83 -20.00 25.04
N TYR A 52 -5.70 -19.31 24.31
CA TYR A 52 -6.21 -18.00 24.74
C TYR A 52 -7.49 -18.10 25.60
N ARG A 53 -7.95 -19.31 25.92
CA ARG A 53 -9.17 -19.55 26.71
C ARG A 53 -10.39 -18.81 26.18
N LYS A 54 -10.54 -18.79 24.84
CA LYS A 54 -11.66 -18.14 24.15
C LYS A 54 -12.80 -19.10 23.89
N THR A 55 -14.01 -18.59 23.96
CA THR A 55 -15.20 -19.31 23.49
C THR A 55 -15.17 -19.45 21.97
N ILE A 56 -15.97 -20.35 21.41
CA ILE A 56 -16.10 -20.52 19.95
C ILE A 56 -16.60 -19.22 19.32
N GLU A 57 -17.54 -18.51 19.95
CA GLU A 57 -18.07 -17.25 19.47
C GLU A 57 -16.99 -16.14 19.38
N GLU A 58 -16.10 -16.06 20.36
CA GLU A 58 -14.99 -15.12 20.36
C GLU A 58 -13.97 -15.44 19.26
N VAL A 59 -13.71 -16.74 19.01
CA VAL A 59 -12.83 -17.18 17.93
C VAL A 59 -13.43 -16.82 16.57
N ILE A 60 -14.74 -17.02 16.37
CA ILE A 60 -15.44 -16.63 15.14
C ILE A 60 -15.42 -15.12 14.95
N LYS A 61 -15.67 -14.34 16.01
CA LYS A 61 -15.58 -12.86 15.95
C LYS A 61 -14.19 -12.39 15.53
N ASN A 62 -13.13 -12.99 16.09
CA ASN A 62 -11.76 -12.66 15.71
C ASN A 62 -11.46 -13.00 14.25
N GLU A 63 -11.99 -14.13 13.76
CA GLU A 63 -11.82 -14.51 12.37
C GLU A 63 -12.55 -13.55 11.41
N LEU A 64 -13.75 -13.09 11.76
CA LEU A 64 -14.47 -12.06 11.02
C LEU A 64 -13.66 -10.75 10.95
N VAL A 65 -13.08 -10.32 12.08
CA VAL A 65 -12.21 -9.13 12.13
C VAL A 65 -10.99 -9.34 11.22
N ARG A 66 -10.35 -10.50 11.28
CA ARG A 66 -9.20 -10.85 10.44
C ARG A 66 -9.53 -10.80 8.94
N GLN A 67 -10.68 -11.35 8.54
CA GLN A 67 -11.11 -11.34 7.14
C GLN A 67 -11.40 -9.92 6.66
N ARG A 68 -12.05 -9.11 7.49
CA ARG A 68 -12.27 -7.68 7.22
C ARG A 68 -10.96 -6.92 7.06
N ASP A 69 -10.03 -7.10 7.99
CA ASP A 69 -8.71 -6.46 7.95
C ASP A 69 -7.94 -6.84 6.68
N LYS A 70 -7.98 -8.10 6.28
CA LYS A 70 -7.38 -8.57 5.02
C LYS A 70 -7.99 -7.86 3.81
N THR A 71 -9.31 -7.73 3.75
CA THR A 71 -10.01 -7.06 2.64
C THR A 71 -9.66 -5.57 2.61
N ASN A 72 -9.68 -4.91 3.76
CA ASN A 72 -9.32 -3.50 3.88
C ASN A 72 -7.85 -3.26 3.52
N THR A 73 -6.93 -4.13 3.97
CA THR A 73 -5.51 -4.05 3.60
C THR A 73 -5.30 -4.17 2.09
N ASN A 74 -6.05 -5.06 1.42
CA ASN A 74 -6.02 -5.17 -0.03
C ASN A 74 -6.58 -3.91 -0.72
N ALA A 75 -7.69 -3.36 -0.19
CA ALA A 75 -8.27 -2.12 -0.70
C ALA A 75 -7.28 -0.95 -0.63
N ILE A 76 -6.52 -0.84 0.46
CA ILE A 76 -5.45 0.17 0.59
C ILE A 76 -4.30 -0.08 -0.39
N GLY A 77 -3.94 -1.34 -0.66
CA GLY A 77 -2.97 -1.67 -1.71
C GLY A 77 -3.42 -1.13 -3.07
N TYR A 78 -4.68 -1.39 -3.44
CA TYR A 78 -5.27 -0.88 -4.68
C TYR A 78 -5.47 0.64 -4.66
N PHE A 79 -5.74 1.25 -3.51
CA PHE A 79 -5.78 2.70 -3.36
C PHE A 79 -4.46 3.32 -3.81
N HIS A 80 -3.34 2.86 -3.26
CA HIS A 80 -2.02 3.38 -3.62
C HIS A 80 -1.69 3.16 -5.10
N GLN A 81 -1.92 1.96 -5.62
CA GLN A 81 -1.65 1.64 -7.02
C GLN A 81 -2.50 2.50 -7.96
N ASN A 82 -3.81 2.57 -7.73
CA ASN A 82 -4.73 3.24 -8.64
C ASN A 82 -4.66 4.78 -8.57
N LEU A 83 -4.08 5.34 -7.51
CA LEU A 83 -3.89 6.78 -7.39
C LEU A 83 -2.96 7.32 -8.50
N PHE A 84 -2.01 6.51 -8.96
CA PHE A 84 -1.12 6.87 -10.06
C PHE A 84 -1.82 7.02 -11.41
N LYS A 85 -3.07 6.54 -11.58
CA LYS A 85 -3.87 6.81 -12.79
C LYS A 85 -4.17 8.28 -13.03
N TYR A 86 -4.11 9.09 -11.98
CA TYR A 86 -4.41 10.51 -12.00
C TYR A 86 -3.15 11.39 -12.03
N ILE A 87 -1.97 10.79 -12.07
CA ILE A 87 -0.68 11.49 -12.14
C ILE A 87 -0.17 11.42 -13.58
N ASP A 88 0.25 12.55 -14.12
CA ASP A 88 0.76 12.65 -15.47
C ASP A 88 1.92 11.68 -15.72
N ASN A 89 1.96 11.14 -16.93
CA ASN A 89 2.97 10.17 -17.38
C ASN A 89 3.02 8.85 -16.60
N CYS A 90 2.00 8.56 -15.76
CA CYS A 90 1.83 7.29 -15.08
C CYS A 90 0.70 6.48 -15.73
N GLU A 91 0.93 5.19 -15.89
CA GLU A 91 -0.06 4.21 -16.34
C GLU A 91 -0.20 3.11 -15.29
N VAL A 92 -1.42 2.61 -15.11
CA VAL A 92 -1.71 1.47 -14.23
C VAL A 92 -2.30 0.37 -15.12
N PRO A 93 -1.47 -0.53 -15.65
CA PRO A 93 -1.90 -1.56 -16.57
C PRO A 93 -2.71 -2.64 -15.85
N ASN A 94 -3.62 -3.30 -16.59
CA ASN A 94 -4.42 -4.40 -16.02
C ASN A 94 -3.61 -5.68 -15.78
N VAL A 95 -2.48 -5.82 -16.46
CA VAL A 95 -1.61 -7.01 -16.39
C VAL A 95 -0.15 -6.57 -16.47
N GLY A 96 0.70 -7.24 -15.72
CA GLY A 96 2.13 -7.01 -15.74
C GLY A 96 2.63 -6.31 -14.49
N PHE A 97 3.12 -5.09 -14.63
CA PHE A 97 3.58 -4.26 -13.51
C PHE A 97 2.42 -3.44 -12.92
N ASP A 98 2.55 -3.05 -11.67
CA ASP A 98 1.51 -2.30 -10.96
C ASP A 98 1.38 -0.86 -11.46
N VAL A 99 2.51 -0.21 -11.79
CA VAL A 99 2.57 1.13 -12.37
C VAL A 99 3.68 1.18 -13.41
N ILE A 100 3.50 1.96 -14.46
CA ILE A 100 4.54 2.32 -15.43
C ILE A 100 4.61 3.84 -15.48
N TYR A 101 5.77 4.40 -15.19
CA TYR A 101 6.03 5.84 -15.29
C TYR A 101 6.96 6.12 -16.45
N THR A 102 6.61 7.09 -17.29
CA THR A 102 7.43 7.56 -18.41
C THR A 102 8.10 8.88 -18.02
N ARG A 103 9.41 8.90 -17.86
CA ARG A 103 10.18 10.10 -17.53
C ARG A 103 10.17 11.11 -18.68
N PRO A 104 10.46 12.39 -18.42
CA PRO A 104 10.54 13.42 -19.47
C PRO A 104 11.56 13.12 -20.58
N ASN A 105 12.58 12.32 -20.29
CA ASN A 105 13.59 11.88 -21.28
C ASN A 105 13.16 10.66 -22.10
N GLY A 106 11.93 10.17 -21.91
CA GLY A 106 11.38 9.00 -22.59
C GLY A 106 11.77 7.64 -22.00
N SER A 107 12.63 7.57 -20.97
CA SER A 107 12.90 6.32 -20.28
C SER A 107 11.72 5.90 -19.41
N ARG A 108 11.54 4.59 -19.20
CA ARG A 108 10.42 4.05 -18.43
C ARG A 108 10.85 3.48 -17.08
N VAL A 109 9.97 3.61 -16.10
CA VAL A 109 10.11 2.97 -14.79
C VAL A 109 8.97 1.97 -14.62
N TYR A 110 9.30 0.69 -14.54
CA TYR A 110 8.34 -0.38 -14.28
C TYR A 110 8.30 -0.68 -12.79
N VAL A 111 7.13 -0.57 -12.18
CA VAL A 111 6.97 -0.62 -10.73
C VAL A 111 6.18 -1.83 -10.28
N GLU A 112 6.71 -2.55 -9.32
CA GLU A 112 6.00 -3.53 -8.50
C GLU A 112 5.82 -2.95 -7.11
N MET A 113 4.58 -2.85 -6.62
CA MET A 113 4.26 -2.26 -5.32
C MET A 113 4.06 -3.32 -4.24
N LYS A 114 4.52 -3.06 -3.05
CA LYS A 114 4.28 -3.90 -1.87
C LYS A 114 3.87 -3.04 -0.69
N ASN A 115 2.83 -3.48 0.04
CA ASN A 115 2.29 -2.72 1.16
C ASN A 115 3.31 -2.51 2.28
N LYS A 116 4.12 -3.52 2.58
CA LYS A 116 5.08 -3.45 3.69
C LYS A 116 6.44 -3.99 3.31
N HIS A 117 7.46 -3.41 3.91
CA HIS A 117 8.79 -3.97 3.94
C HIS A 117 8.77 -5.43 4.46
N ASN A 118 9.56 -6.31 3.85
CA ASN A 118 9.69 -7.74 4.20
C ASN A 118 8.38 -8.56 4.16
N THR A 119 7.40 -8.20 3.35
CA THR A 119 6.22 -9.04 3.12
C THR A 119 6.47 -10.16 2.11
N MET A 120 7.55 -10.09 1.36
CA MET A 120 7.95 -11.14 0.43
C MET A 120 8.87 -12.15 1.13
N ASN A 121 8.55 -13.43 1.00
CA ASN A 121 9.51 -14.50 1.30
C ASN A 121 10.61 -14.54 0.22
N SER A 122 11.65 -15.34 0.46
CA SER A 122 12.80 -15.44 -0.45
C SER A 122 12.38 -15.79 -1.87
N SER A 123 11.51 -16.78 -2.05
CA SER A 123 11.02 -17.20 -3.37
C SER A 123 10.25 -16.10 -4.11
N ALA A 124 9.39 -15.36 -3.41
CA ALA A 124 8.66 -14.24 -4.01
C ALA A 124 9.60 -13.10 -4.40
N ALA A 125 10.62 -12.81 -3.58
CA ALA A 125 11.64 -11.81 -3.89
C ALA A 125 12.44 -12.20 -5.15
N GLN A 126 12.90 -13.44 -5.25
CA GLN A 126 13.60 -13.98 -6.42
C GLN A 126 12.74 -13.88 -7.68
N LYS A 127 11.47 -14.33 -7.62
CA LYS A 127 10.54 -14.26 -8.75
C LYS A 127 10.32 -12.82 -9.23
N THR A 128 10.16 -11.87 -8.30
CA THR A 128 9.99 -10.46 -8.64
C THR A 128 11.27 -9.89 -9.27
N PHE A 129 12.43 -10.21 -8.71
CA PHE A 129 13.71 -9.76 -9.26
C PHE A 129 13.94 -10.30 -10.67
N LEU A 130 13.66 -11.59 -10.92
CA LEU A 130 13.77 -12.18 -12.25
C LEU A 130 12.80 -11.56 -13.26
N LYS A 131 11.54 -11.26 -12.85
CA LYS A 131 10.58 -10.53 -13.66
C LYS A 131 11.15 -9.17 -14.09
N MET A 132 11.75 -8.43 -13.16
CA MET A 132 12.37 -7.12 -13.42
C MET A 132 13.59 -7.25 -14.33
N THR A 133 14.44 -8.24 -14.10
CA THR A 133 15.60 -8.52 -14.96
C THR A 133 15.17 -8.82 -16.40
N THR A 134 14.12 -9.63 -16.56
CA THR A 134 13.55 -9.93 -17.89
C THR A 134 13.01 -8.65 -18.55
N GLN A 135 12.40 -7.75 -17.79
CA GLN A 135 11.92 -6.47 -18.34
C GLN A 135 13.06 -5.60 -18.86
N ILE A 136 14.16 -5.50 -18.11
CA ILE A 136 15.36 -4.73 -18.53
C ILE A 136 16.00 -5.34 -19.80
N LEU A 137 15.98 -6.67 -19.94
CA LEU A 137 16.48 -7.32 -21.15
C LEU A 137 15.61 -7.05 -22.40
N ASN A 138 14.32 -6.78 -22.19
CA ASN A 138 13.38 -6.47 -23.26
C ASN A 138 13.30 -4.97 -23.59
N ASP A 139 13.71 -4.10 -22.66
CA ASP A 139 13.67 -2.64 -22.79
C ASP A 139 14.92 -2.07 -22.09
N ASP A 140 15.94 -1.78 -22.87
CA ASP A 140 17.23 -1.27 -22.39
C ASP A 140 17.18 0.18 -21.91
N ASN A 141 16.05 0.88 -22.19
CA ASN A 141 15.79 2.26 -21.74
C ASN A 141 14.82 2.28 -20.55
N CYS A 142 15.00 1.39 -19.59
CA CYS A 142 14.13 1.35 -18.42
C CYS A 142 14.86 1.06 -17.11
N ASP A 143 14.21 1.44 -16.02
CA ASP A 143 14.47 1.00 -14.66
C ASP A 143 13.30 0.17 -14.14
N CYS A 144 13.54 -0.69 -13.15
CA CYS A 144 12.52 -1.44 -12.44
C CYS A 144 12.57 -1.14 -10.94
N TYR A 145 11.43 -0.79 -10.35
CA TYR A 145 11.35 -0.42 -8.95
C TYR A 145 10.47 -1.38 -8.15
N LEU A 146 11.00 -1.87 -7.04
CA LEU A 146 10.21 -2.42 -5.96
C LEU A 146 9.85 -1.27 -5.02
N VAL A 147 8.62 -0.77 -5.13
CA VAL A 147 8.12 0.33 -4.29
C VAL A 147 7.45 -0.23 -3.04
N GLU A 148 7.92 0.21 -1.87
CA GLU A 148 7.37 -0.15 -0.58
C GLU A 148 6.56 1.01 0.00
N ILE A 149 5.24 0.76 0.22
CA ILE A 149 4.34 1.76 0.80
C ILE A 149 4.71 2.03 2.26
N ILE A 150 4.98 0.97 3.03
CA ILE A 150 5.51 1.06 4.39
C ILE A 150 6.96 0.58 4.36
N ALA A 151 7.87 1.48 4.05
CA ALA A 151 9.31 1.24 4.06
C ALA A 151 9.90 1.43 5.47
N LYS A 152 11.12 0.94 5.69
CA LYS A 152 11.84 1.20 6.96
C LYS A 152 12.30 2.65 7.09
N ARG A 153 12.52 3.32 5.96
CA ARG A 153 12.98 4.70 5.85
C ARG A 153 12.76 5.19 4.43
N SER A 154 12.81 6.50 4.23
CA SER A 154 12.92 7.09 2.89
C SER A 154 14.18 6.59 2.21
N GLN A 155 14.04 5.97 1.04
CA GLN A 155 15.17 5.39 0.31
C GLN A 155 14.88 5.24 -1.18
N ASN A 156 15.96 5.33 -1.97
CA ASN A 156 16.04 4.90 -3.37
C ASN A 156 17.40 4.25 -3.56
N ILE A 157 17.46 2.93 -3.46
CA ILE A 157 18.73 2.17 -3.43
C ILE A 157 18.67 0.98 -4.37
N VAL A 158 19.81 0.53 -4.86
CA VAL A 158 19.93 -0.72 -5.61
C VAL A 158 19.39 -1.89 -4.77
N TRP A 159 18.53 -2.68 -5.36
CA TRP A 159 17.94 -3.84 -4.68
C TRP A 159 18.85 -5.07 -4.81
N ASN A 160 19.29 -5.60 -3.66
CA ASN A 160 20.07 -6.82 -3.55
C ASN A 160 19.18 -7.99 -3.15
N VAL A 161 19.23 -9.07 -3.92
CA VAL A 161 18.47 -10.31 -3.67
C VAL A 161 19.43 -11.49 -3.61
N SER A 162 19.11 -12.50 -2.82
CA SER A 162 19.83 -13.77 -2.84
C SER A 162 19.18 -14.71 -3.86
N LEU A 163 19.92 -15.08 -4.89
CA LEU A 163 19.56 -16.12 -5.86
C LEU A 163 20.52 -17.29 -5.66
N ASP A 164 20.00 -18.48 -5.36
CA ASP A 164 20.78 -19.70 -5.21
C ASP A 164 22.03 -19.54 -4.30
N TYR A 165 21.82 -18.86 -3.15
CA TYR A 165 22.82 -18.52 -2.13
C TYR A 165 23.82 -17.42 -2.52
N GLU A 166 23.79 -16.90 -3.74
CA GLU A 166 24.60 -15.77 -4.18
C GLU A 166 23.82 -14.46 -4.08
N ARG A 167 24.49 -13.37 -3.71
CA ARG A 167 23.92 -12.03 -3.74
C ARG A 167 24.04 -11.45 -5.13
N VAL A 168 22.90 -11.10 -5.72
CA VAL A 168 22.83 -10.47 -7.04
C VAL A 168 22.18 -9.10 -6.92
N SER A 169 22.61 -8.19 -7.78
CA SER A 169 22.03 -6.87 -7.93
C SER A 169 22.14 -6.41 -9.38
N ASN A 170 21.31 -5.43 -9.73
CA ASN A 170 21.38 -4.73 -11.00
C ASN A 170 21.13 -3.24 -10.72
N GLU A 171 21.93 -2.35 -11.28
CA GLU A 171 21.83 -0.89 -11.03
C GLU A 171 20.49 -0.30 -11.47
N HIS A 172 19.83 -0.92 -12.45
CA HIS A 172 18.52 -0.56 -12.95
C HIS A 172 17.37 -1.16 -12.12
N ILE A 173 17.65 -2.04 -11.13
CA ILE A 173 16.64 -2.61 -10.25
C ILE A 173 16.79 -2.02 -8.86
N LYS A 174 15.81 -1.20 -8.45
CA LYS A 174 15.90 -0.44 -7.22
C LYS A 174 14.79 -0.80 -6.23
N ARG A 175 15.09 -0.59 -4.95
CA ARG A 175 14.13 -0.64 -3.86
C ARG A 175 13.88 0.78 -3.40
N VAL A 176 12.62 1.22 -3.52
CA VAL A 176 12.24 2.63 -3.38
C VAL A 176 11.12 2.73 -2.36
N SER A 177 11.18 3.71 -1.46
CA SER A 177 10.05 4.03 -0.58
C SER A 177 9.00 4.85 -1.34
N ILE A 178 7.74 4.75 -0.90
CA ILE A 178 6.61 5.40 -1.59
C ILE A 178 6.79 6.92 -1.70
N ASP A 179 7.32 7.58 -0.68
CA ASP A 179 7.59 9.01 -0.68
C ASP A 179 8.60 9.40 -1.76
N LYS A 180 9.68 8.62 -1.95
CA LYS A 180 10.66 8.84 -3.01
C LYS A 180 10.11 8.53 -4.40
N PHE A 181 9.17 7.60 -4.51
CA PHE A 181 8.50 7.36 -5.78
C PHE A 181 7.55 8.51 -6.14
N TYR A 182 6.77 9.03 -5.18
CA TYR A 182 5.97 10.25 -5.41
C TYR A 182 6.84 11.44 -5.78
N GLU A 183 7.97 11.66 -5.09
CA GLU A 183 8.92 12.72 -5.44
C GLU A 183 9.39 12.60 -6.92
N GLU A 184 9.71 11.38 -7.37
CA GLU A 184 10.17 11.15 -8.75
C GLU A 184 9.08 11.44 -9.80
N VAL A 185 7.84 11.01 -9.57
CA VAL A 185 6.76 11.15 -10.56
C VAL A 185 6.12 12.53 -10.58
N THR A 186 6.16 13.26 -9.46
CA THR A 186 5.53 14.58 -9.33
C THR A 186 6.53 15.74 -9.36
N GLY A 187 7.81 15.47 -9.09
CA GLY A 187 8.82 16.53 -8.86
C GLY A 187 8.68 17.22 -7.51
N ASP A 188 7.72 16.84 -6.67
CA ASP A 188 7.46 17.41 -5.34
C ASP A 188 7.93 16.43 -4.25
N LYS A 189 8.99 16.82 -3.51
CA LYS A 189 9.56 16.02 -2.42
C LYS A 189 8.56 15.76 -1.28
N ASP A 190 7.56 16.63 -1.14
CA ASP A 190 6.55 16.58 -0.09
C ASP A 190 5.22 15.99 -0.59
N ALA A 191 5.17 15.46 -1.83
CA ALA A 191 3.94 14.96 -2.45
C ALA A 191 3.20 13.92 -1.58
N PHE A 192 3.90 12.92 -1.07
CA PHE A 192 3.31 11.89 -0.22
C PHE A 192 2.81 12.47 1.11
N TYR A 193 3.57 13.37 1.71
CA TYR A 193 3.15 14.09 2.92
C TYR A 193 1.86 14.88 2.68
N LYS A 194 1.78 15.64 1.58
CA LYS A 194 0.60 16.41 1.20
C LYS A 194 -0.62 15.51 0.97
N ILE A 195 -0.45 14.36 0.29
CA ILE A 195 -1.53 13.35 0.16
C ILE A 195 -2.05 12.93 1.53
N CYS A 196 -1.16 12.57 2.44
CA CYS A 196 -1.53 12.15 3.80
C CYS A 196 -2.25 13.25 4.59
N LYS A 197 -1.91 14.51 4.36
CA LYS A 197 -2.60 15.67 4.99
C LYS A 197 -3.98 15.94 4.39
N GLN A 198 -4.14 15.78 3.08
CA GLN A 198 -5.42 16.01 2.39
C GLN A 198 -6.41 14.87 2.61
N LEU A 199 -5.92 13.64 2.75
CA LEU A 199 -6.75 12.44 2.87
C LEU A 199 -7.79 12.51 4.01
N PRO A 200 -7.45 12.85 5.26
CA PRO A 200 -8.44 12.98 6.34
C PRO A 200 -9.52 14.01 6.03
N ILE A 201 -9.14 15.15 5.44
CA ILE A 201 -10.06 16.23 5.10
C ILE A 201 -11.09 15.75 4.08
N ILE A 202 -10.64 15.02 3.05
CA ILE A 202 -11.53 14.48 2.01
C ILE A 202 -12.41 13.36 2.57
N ILE A 203 -11.89 12.54 3.47
CA ILE A 203 -12.67 11.48 4.15
C ILE A 203 -13.77 12.10 5.02
N GLU A 204 -13.48 13.15 5.77
CA GLU A 204 -14.46 13.84 6.64
C GLU A 204 -15.55 14.57 5.83
N ASP A 205 -15.25 15.04 4.63
CA ASP A 205 -16.21 15.64 3.69
C ASP A 205 -17.15 14.58 3.06
N ASP A 206 -16.85 13.28 3.20
CA ASP A 206 -17.67 12.19 2.68
C ASP A 206 -18.78 11.85 3.69
N THR A 207 -20.03 12.03 3.29
CA THR A 207 -21.22 11.92 4.13
C THR A 207 -21.50 10.52 4.69
N VAL A 208 -20.81 9.50 4.21
CA VAL A 208 -20.99 8.09 4.64
C VAL A 208 -20.39 7.83 6.05
N ILE A 209 -19.48 8.67 6.52
CA ILE A 209 -18.70 8.42 7.75
C ILE A 209 -19.32 8.97 9.02
N SER A 210 -20.40 9.74 8.96
CA SER A 210 -20.98 10.43 10.11
C SER A 210 -21.45 9.52 11.27
N GLU A 211 -21.53 8.20 11.05
CA GLU A 211 -22.05 7.23 12.03
C GLU A 211 -20.99 6.42 12.81
N LEU A 212 -19.69 6.54 12.47
CA LEU A 212 -18.61 5.69 13.03
C LEU A 212 -17.78 6.32 14.15
N ARG A 213 -18.30 7.31 14.87
CA ARG A 213 -17.56 8.01 15.94
C ARG A 213 -17.54 7.24 17.24
N SER A 214 -16.47 6.47 17.50
CA SER A 214 -16.01 6.23 18.89
C SER A 214 -14.58 5.65 18.93
N THR A 215 -13.57 6.47 18.65
CA THR A 215 -12.17 6.09 18.95
C THR A 215 -11.55 7.19 19.77
N ASN A 216 -10.78 6.82 20.81
CA ASN A 216 -10.09 7.79 21.65
C ASN A 216 -9.12 8.63 20.78
N PRO A 217 -9.30 9.99 20.71
CA PRO A 217 -8.52 10.86 19.86
C PRO A 217 -7.00 10.79 20.11
N ASP A 218 -6.60 10.57 21.37
CA ASP A 218 -5.19 10.52 21.74
C ASP A 218 -4.49 9.25 21.24
N ILE A 219 -5.18 8.11 21.27
CA ILE A 219 -4.67 6.86 20.70
C ILE A 219 -4.52 6.97 19.18
N LEU A 220 -5.51 7.56 18.50
CA LEU A 220 -5.45 7.82 17.07
C LEU A 220 -4.27 8.71 16.71
N LYS A 221 -4.07 9.82 17.42
CA LYS A 221 -2.96 10.74 17.21
C LYS A 221 -1.62 10.04 17.39
N SER A 222 -1.45 9.26 18.45
CA SER A 222 -0.21 8.51 18.72
C SER A 222 0.10 7.47 17.65
N LEU A 223 -0.91 6.72 17.19
CA LEU A 223 -0.75 5.74 16.10
C LEU A 223 -0.41 6.41 14.77
N TYR A 224 -1.04 7.55 14.50
CA TYR A 224 -0.78 8.34 13.30
C TYR A 224 0.66 8.83 13.28
N MET A 225 1.13 9.44 14.39
CA MET A 225 2.52 9.90 14.54
C MET A 225 3.51 8.75 14.40
N LEU A 226 3.24 7.59 14.99
CA LEU A 226 4.10 6.41 14.87
C LEU A 226 4.18 5.91 13.41
N ALA A 227 3.07 5.89 12.69
CA ALA A 227 3.03 5.44 11.30
C ALA A 227 3.82 6.37 10.37
N PHE A 228 3.78 7.68 10.61
CA PHE A 228 4.41 8.68 9.75
C PHE A 228 5.85 9.04 10.13
N SER A 229 6.31 8.75 11.33
CA SER A 229 7.68 9.05 11.80
C SER A 229 8.80 8.44 10.92
N THR A 230 8.46 7.44 10.11
CA THR A 230 9.40 6.76 9.22
C THR A 230 9.84 7.62 8.03
N TYR A 231 9.01 8.58 7.60
CA TYR A 231 9.22 9.37 6.37
C TYR A 231 9.79 10.75 6.67
N GLU A 232 10.70 11.22 5.80
CA GLU A 232 11.43 12.47 6.01
C GLU A 232 10.52 13.71 6.10
N GLY A 233 9.46 13.79 5.27
CA GLY A 233 8.52 14.90 5.27
C GLY A 233 7.71 15.10 6.56
N PHE A 234 7.65 14.07 7.42
CA PHE A 234 6.88 14.11 8.68
C PHE A 234 7.75 14.37 9.92
N LYS A 235 9.07 14.37 9.80
CA LYS A 235 9.99 14.53 10.94
C LYS A 235 9.82 15.86 11.67
N ASN A 236 9.50 16.92 10.93
CA ASN A 236 9.36 18.28 11.48
C ASN A 236 8.06 18.50 12.27
N GLU A 237 7.12 17.57 12.26
CA GLU A 237 5.87 17.65 13.03
C GLU A 237 5.92 16.81 14.32
N CYS A 238 6.99 16.03 14.50
CA CYS A 238 7.17 15.16 15.66
C CYS A 238 8.01 15.83 16.77
N GLU A 239 8.58 17.03 16.51
CA GLU A 239 9.24 17.89 17.48
C GLU A 239 8.29 18.98 18.02
#